data_5237f40e3c6f4fac65512923a8d3c214
#
_entry.id   5237f40e3c6f4fac65512923a8d3c214
#
_cell.length_a   1.000
_cell.length_b   1.000
_cell.length_c   1.000
_cell.angle_alpha   90.00
_cell.angle_beta   90.00
_cell.angle_gamma   90.00
#
_symmetry.space_group_name_H-M   'P 1'
#
loop_
_entity.id
_entity.type
_entity.pdbx_description
1 polymer ?
#
loop_
_entity_poly.entity_id
_entity_poly.type
_entity_poly.pdbx_seq_one_letter_code
_entity_poly.pdbx_strand_id
1 'polypeptide(L)'
;MMKKILTWFLLIFTMLLVGCTEEDKITLPDLTGKSRDEITETLEKSNISYTFKFAEKIINSDDELDKFVSYGHGLQVGSSISKYEKVVVYTTVLPLTENHTSEVKIDFEWENKSFIEDGVGQVTLNYCVDGDTASFRDIKTGQIIKLRFLGINTRESTIEEEPWGKAASDYVKARLKNAKTIILDANGATKDMYGRYLGLVWVDGILLNLEIIDQAYSNSTLSISDSRYGEVFMKASIAAKKTGRRFFGEIDPDYDYENKRFK
;
A
#
# COMPACT_ATOMS: atom_id res chain seq x y z
N MET A 1 55.93 42.28 -4.53
CA MET A 1 54.55 42.02 -5.08
C MET A 1 53.97 40.65 -4.67
N MET A 2 54.76 39.65 -4.37
CA MET A 2 54.30 38.30 -3.98
C MET A 2 53.68 38.15 -2.57
N LYS A 3 54.02 39.00 -1.61
CA LYS A 3 53.49 38.92 -0.23
C LYS A 3 52.03 39.37 -0.08
N LYS A 4 51.49 40.20 -0.98
CA LYS A 4 50.09 40.67 -0.92
C LYS A 4 49.10 39.70 -1.57
N ILE A 5 49.54 38.82 -2.46
CA ILE A 5 48.71 37.84 -3.12
C ILE A 5 48.43 36.63 -2.17
N LEU A 6 49.40 36.29 -1.32
CA LEU A 6 49.27 35.19 -0.38
C LEU A 6 48.28 35.50 0.76
N THR A 7 48.16 36.75 1.15
CA THR A 7 47.23 37.19 2.20
C THR A 7 45.76 37.19 1.70
N TRP A 8 45.55 37.43 0.39
CA TRP A 8 44.20 37.39 -0.20
C TRP A 8 43.71 35.96 -0.41
N PHE A 9 44.62 35.01 -0.70
CA PHE A 9 44.26 33.61 -0.83
C PHE A 9 43.91 32.96 0.52
N LEU A 10 44.51 33.43 1.62
CA LEU A 10 44.21 32.94 2.96
C LEU A 10 42.83 33.44 3.46
N LEU A 11 42.42 34.65 3.02
CA LEU A 11 41.11 35.22 3.39
C LEU A 11 39.95 34.60 2.61
N ILE A 12 40.19 34.11 1.39
CA ILE A 12 39.15 33.43 0.61
C ILE A 12 38.95 31.97 1.07
N PHE A 13 39.99 31.31 1.62
CA PHE A 13 39.89 29.95 2.13
C PHE A 13 39.19 29.86 3.51
N THR A 14 39.18 30.95 4.29
CA THR A 14 38.44 30.98 5.56
C THR A 14 36.95 31.24 5.41
N MET A 15 36.46 31.59 4.21
CA MET A 15 35.03 31.82 3.95
C MET A 15 34.27 30.56 3.49
N LEU A 16 34.94 29.42 3.33
CA LEU A 16 34.34 28.16 2.88
C LEU A 16 34.09 27.12 4.00
N LEU A 17 34.30 27.50 5.26
CA LEU A 17 33.90 26.70 6.41
C LEU A 17 32.70 27.34 7.13
N VAL A 18 31.61 27.57 6.39
CA VAL A 18 30.30 27.68 7.04
C VAL A 18 29.87 26.28 7.40
N GLY A 19 30.49 25.73 8.42
CA GLY A 19 29.94 24.57 9.12
C GLY A 19 28.59 24.97 9.71
N CYS A 20 27.59 24.12 9.65
CA CYS A 20 26.33 24.28 10.38
C CYS A 20 26.66 24.75 11.80
N THR A 21 26.25 25.95 12.14
CA THR A 21 26.37 26.47 13.50
C THR A 21 25.41 25.70 14.40
N GLU A 22 25.68 25.55 15.68
CA GLU A 22 24.76 24.90 16.64
C GLU A 22 23.35 25.52 16.62
N GLU A 23 23.23 26.77 16.21
CA GLU A 23 21.96 27.48 16.03
C GLU A 23 21.05 26.92 14.94
N ASP A 24 21.56 26.06 14.03
CA ASP A 24 20.79 25.45 12.95
C ASP A 24 20.29 24.03 13.27
N LYS A 25 20.45 23.59 14.53
CA LYS A 25 20.02 22.27 14.95
C LYS A 25 18.76 22.31 15.80
N ILE A 26 17.87 21.37 15.56
CA ILE A 26 16.63 21.17 16.33
C ILE A 26 16.63 19.73 16.86
N THR A 27 16.17 19.58 18.09
CA THR A 27 16.01 18.25 18.70
C THR A 27 14.61 17.70 18.46
N LEU A 28 14.52 16.46 18.00
CA LEU A 28 13.23 15.80 17.74
C LEU A 28 12.48 15.56 19.06
N PRO A 29 11.22 16.03 19.15
CA PRO A 29 10.39 15.87 20.34
C PRO A 29 9.93 14.42 20.54
N ASP A 30 9.51 14.08 21.75
CA ASP A 30 8.77 12.86 22.03
C ASP A 30 7.32 13.02 21.57
N LEU A 31 6.92 12.15 20.63
CA LEU A 31 5.59 12.10 20.07
C LEU A 31 4.81 10.85 20.50
N THR A 32 5.36 10.07 21.43
CA THR A 32 4.72 8.83 21.91
C THR A 32 3.29 9.05 22.37
N GLY A 33 2.37 8.25 21.86
CA GLY A 33 0.92 8.32 22.18
C GLY A 33 0.16 9.48 21.54
N LYS A 34 0.82 10.40 20.83
CA LYS A 34 0.17 11.54 20.17
C LYS A 34 -0.54 11.11 18.89
N SER A 35 -1.71 11.69 18.65
CA SER A 35 -2.43 11.62 17.37
C SER A 35 -1.77 12.50 16.31
N ARG A 36 -2.14 12.34 15.05
CA ARG A 36 -1.65 13.17 13.94
C ARG A 36 -1.84 14.67 14.19
N ASP A 37 -2.99 15.06 14.71
CA ASP A 37 -3.28 16.47 14.98
C ASP A 37 -2.34 17.01 16.08
N GLU A 38 -2.15 16.25 17.16
CA GLU A 38 -1.23 16.60 18.24
C GLU A 38 0.24 16.60 17.79
N ILE A 39 0.61 15.70 16.87
CA ILE A 39 1.92 15.64 16.23
C ILE A 39 2.13 16.89 15.37
N THR A 40 1.16 17.22 14.52
CA THR A 40 1.18 18.42 13.67
C THR A 40 1.43 19.65 14.53
N GLU A 41 0.62 19.87 15.57
CA GLU A 41 0.78 21.01 16.47
C GLU A 41 2.16 21.05 17.15
N THR A 42 2.67 19.89 17.58
CA THR A 42 3.98 19.78 18.25
C THR A 42 5.12 20.13 17.31
N LEU A 43 5.11 19.61 16.08
CA LEU A 43 6.17 19.81 15.10
C LEU A 43 6.16 21.24 14.53
N GLU A 44 4.98 21.82 14.27
CA GLU A 44 4.82 23.20 13.83
C GLU A 44 5.33 24.20 14.88
N LYS A 45 4.98 23.99 16.16
CA LYS A 45 5.52 24.80 17.28
C LYS A 45 7.05 24.73 17.38
N SER A 46 7.64 23.61 16.98
CA SER A 46 9.09 23.39 16.98
C SER A 46 9.78 23.82 15.68
N ASN A 47 9.05 24.39 14.71
CA ASN A 47 9.54 24.73 13.37
C ASN A 47 10.21 23.57 12.64
N ILE A 48 9.69 22.34 12.81
CA ILE A 48 10.18 21.14 12.15
C ILE A 48 9.34 20.87 10.91
N SER A 49 9.97 20.83 9.73
CA SER A 49 9.33 20.36 8.50
C SER A 49 9.14 18.85 8.54
N TYR A 50 7.96 18.36 8.20
CA TYR A 50 7.65 16.94 8.28
C TYR A 50 6.78 16.46 7.12
N THR A 51 6.69 15.13 7.01
CA THR A 51 5.71 14.44 6.17
C THR A 51 5.25 13.18 6.90
N PHE A 52 3.98 12.88 6.82
CA PHE A 52 3.44 11.65 7.39
C PHE A 52 3.59 10.47 6.42
N LYS A 53 3.86 9.31 6.99
CA LYS A 53 3.73 8.01 6.37
C LYS A 53 3.01 7.05 7.30
N PHE A 54 2.37 6.04 6.74
CA PHE A 54 1.73 5.00 7.54
C PHE A 54 2.72 3.88 7.84
N ALA A 55 2.82 3.51 9.13
CA ALA A 55 3.49 2.30 9.53
C ALA A 55 2.54 1.11 9.36
N GLU A 56 3.01 0.02 8.81
CA GLU A 56 2.25 -1.24 8.73
C GLU A 56 2.33 -1.98 10.08
N LYS A 57 1.76 -1.36 11.10
CA LYS A 57 1.66 -1.96 12.44
C LYS A 57 0.28 -2.58 12.59
N ILE A 58 0.23 -3.85 12.99
CA ILE A 58 -1.01 -4.47 13.44
C ILE A 58 -1.42 -3.77 14.74
N ILE A 59 -2.62 -3.23 14.75
CA ILE A 59 -3.23 -2.60 15.94
C ILE A 59 -4.23 -3.56 16.56
N ASN A 60 -4.35 -3.49 17.89
CA ASN A 60 -5.24 -4.36 18.65
C ASN A 60 -6.55 -3.65 19.08
N SER A 61 -6.58 -2.33 18.94
CA SER A 61 -7.77 -1.52 19.26
C SER A 61 -7.79 -0.23 18.45
N ASP A 62 -8.96 0.37 18.30
CA ASP A 62 -9.15 1.64 17.59
C ASP A 62 -8.41 2.82 18.27
N ASP A 63 -8.13 2.71 19.56
CA ASP A 63 -7.39 3.73 20.32
C ASP A 63 -5.92 3.85 19.85
N GLU A 64 -5.40 2.82 19.18
CA GLU A 64 -4.06 2.83 18.60
C GLU A 64 -4.00 3.45 17.19
N LEU A 65 -5.15 3.82 16.63
CA LEU A 65 -5.22 4.40 15.29
C LEU A 65 -4.63 5.81 15.27
N ASP A 66 -4.01 6.15 14.13
CA ASP A 66 -3.43 7.48 13.87
C ASP A 66 -2.45 7.96 14.95
N LYS A 67 -1.80 7.04 15.63
CA LYS A 67 -0.81 7.33 16.67
C LYS A 67 0.61 7.27 16.14
N PHE A 68 1.51 8.04 16.76
CA PHE A 68 2.93 8.00 16.47
C PHE A 68 3.51 6.60 16.63
N VAL A 69 4.31 6.17 15.65
CA VAL A 69 5.05 4.91 15.68
C VAL A 69 6.54 5.16 15.77
N SER A 70 7.10 5.93 14.87
CA SER A 70 8.54 6.22 14.81
C SER A 70 8.84 7.41 13.91
N TYR A 71 10.04 7.93 14.04
CA TYR A 71 10.66 8.77 13.01
C TYR A 71 11.28 7.90 11.92
N GLY A 72 11.35 8.44 10.69
CA GLY A 72 12.00 7.77 9.56
C GLY A 72 13.52 7.89 9.58
N HIS A 73 14.16 7.15 8.67
CA HIS A 73 15.61 7.20 8.44
C HIS A 73 16.48 6.91 9.67
N GLY A 74 15.97 6.07 10.60
CA GLY A 74 16.69 5.69 11.82
C GLY A 74 16.79 6.80 12.89
N LEU A 75 16.08 7.93 12.68
CA LEU A 75 15.98 8.98 13.69
C LEU A 75 15.17 8.50 14.90
N GLN A 76 15.51 9.01 16.07
CA GLN A 76 14.88 8.67 17.35
C GLN A 76 14.44 9.96 18.07
N VAL A 77 13.61 9.82 19.08
CA VAL A 77 13.34 10.89 20.05
C VAL A 77 14.67 11.42 20.60
N GLY A 78 14.84 12.73 20.61
CA GLY A 78 16.08 13.38 21.04
C GLY A 78 17.18 13.46 19.98
N SER A 79 16.99 12.89 18.76
CA SER A 79 17.94 13.09 17.66
C SER A 79 18.04 14.56 17.30
N SER A 80 19.27 15.01 17.04
CA SER A 80 19.54 16.37 16.55
C SER A 80 19.53 16.38 15.03
N ILE A 81 18.68 17.21 14.44
CA ILE A 81 18.52 17.38 12.99
C ILE A 81 18.81 18.82 12.57
N SER A 82 19.06 19.05 11.29
CA SER A 82 19.10 20.42 10.74
C SER A 82 17.67 20.99 10.69
N LYS A 83 17.50 22.28 11.01
CA LYS A 83 16.21 22.98 10.88
C LYS A 83 15.64 22.99 9.45
N TYR A 84 16.48 22.69 8.46
CA TYR A 84 16.11 22.60 7.05
C TYR A 84 15.77 21.16 6.61
N GLU A 85 15.95 20.19 7.51
CA GLU A 85 15.70 18.79 7.22
C GLU A 85 14.20 18.48 7.31
N LYS A 86 13.66 17.78 6.31
CA LYS A 86 12.30 17.31 6.33
C LYS A 86 12.21 15.92 6.96
N VAL A 87 11.52 15.81 8.07
CA VAL A 87 11.40 14.58 8.84
C VAL A 87 10.25 13.72 8.35
N VAL A 88 10.46 12.42 8.22
CA VAL A 88 9.38 11.45 8.03
C VAL A 88 8.85 11.03 9.40
N VAL A 89 7.54 11.08 9.57
CA VAL A 89 6.85 10.64 10.78
C VAL A 89 5.93 9.50 10.43
N TYR A 90 6.17 8.34 11.01
CA TYR A 90 5.29 7.19 10.85
C TYR A 90 4.19 7.20 11.90
N THR A 91 2.96 7.09 11.44
CA THR A 91 1.79 6.89 12.30
C THR A 91 1.14 5.54 12.00
N THR A 92 0.37 5.01 12.94
CA THR A 92 -0.47 3.85 12.70
C THR A 92 -1.50 4.17 11.61
N VAL A 93 -1.95 3.13 10.94
CA VAL A 93 -2.91 3.26 9.85
C VAL A 93 -4.23 3.80 10.38
N LEU A 94 -4.78 4.85 9.75
CA LEU A 94 -6.19 5.19 9.94
C LEU A 94 -7.04 4.01 9.44
N PRO A 95 -8.13 3.62 10.14
CA PRO A 95 -9.08 2.72 9.55
C PRO A 95 -9.53 3.34 8.23
N LEU A 96 -9.69 2.51 7.23
CA LEU A 96 -10.48 2.93 6.08
C LEU A 96 -11.84 3.33 6.67
N THR A 97 -12.21 4.58 6.51
CA THR A 97 -13.45 5.13 7.08
C THR A 97 -14.68 4.44 6.50
N GLU A 98 -14.48 3.65 5.44
CA GLU A 98 -15.53 2.92 4.74
C GLU A 98 -14.97 1.53 4.36
N ASN A 99 -15.60 0.48 4.86
CA ASN A 99 -15.33 -0.90 4.47
C ASN A 99 -16.41 -1.34 3.46
N HIS A 100 -16.13 -1.17 2.19
CA HIS A 100 -17.08 -1.46 1.10
C HIS A 100 -17.32 -2.97 0.93
N THR A 101 -16.44 -3.83 1.44
CA THR A 101 -16.68 -5.28 1.38
C THR A 101 -17.92 -5.70 2.15
N SER A 102 -18.36 -4.92 3.14
CA SER A 102 -19.60 -5.17 3.87
C SER A 102 -20.88 -4.89 3.07
N GLU A 103 -20.77 -4.11 1.98
CA GLU A 103 -21.91 -3.76 1.09
C GLU A 103 -22.26 -4.92 0.13
N VAL A 104 -21.37 -5.91 0.00
CA VAL A 104 -21.55 -7.01 -0.94
C VAL A 104 -21.54 -8.37 -0.21
N LYS A 105 -22.34 -9.29 -0.72
CA LYS A 105 -22.45 -10.65 -0.19
C LYS A 105 -22.57 -11.64 -1.34
N ILE A 106 -22.22 -12.89 -1.08
CA ILE A 106 -22.49 -13.98 -2.00
C ILE A 106 -24.01 -14.17 -2.07
N ASP A 107 -24.59 -13.91 -3.22
CA ASP A 107 -26.02 -13.98 -3.54
C ASP A 107 -26.34 -15.01 -4.62
N PHE A 108 -25.43 -15.95 -4.83
CA PHE A 108 -25.53 -17.01 -5.84
C PHE A 108 -25.17 -18.38 -5.24
N GLU A 109 -25.67 -19.43 -5.84
CA GLU A 109 -25.33 -20.80 -5.49
C GLU A 109 -23.98 -21.18 -6.10
N TRP A 110 -23.11 -21.79 -5.29
CA TRP A 110 -21.76 -22.20 -5.69
C TRP A 110 -21.44 -23.65 -5.27
N GLU A 111 -22.19 -24.20 -4.35
CA GLU A 111 -21.98 -25.57 -3.87
C GLU A 111 -22.17 -26.59 -5.01
N ASN A 112 -21.25 -27.53 -5.10
CA ASN A 112 -21.21 -28.58 -6.14
C ASN A 112 -21.11 -28.07 -7.58
N LYS A 113 -20.73 -26.78 -7.78
CA LYS A 113 -20.45 -26.17 -9.09
C LYS A 113 -18.96 -26.13 -9.39
N SER A 114 -18.62 -26.07 -10.68
CA SER A 114 -17.27 -25.84 -11.20
C SER A 114 -17.16 -24.46 -11.82
N PHE A 115 -16.12 -23.71 -11.46
CA PHE A 115 -15.87 -22.42 -12.10
C PHE A 115 -15.71 -22.55 -13.61
N ILE A 116 -15.12 -23.67 -14.09
CA ILE A 116 -14.87 -23.90 -15.53
C ILE A 116 -16.16 -24.21 -16.29
N GLU A 117 -17.04 -25.01 -15.68
CA GLU A 117 -18.27 -25.48 -16.33
C GLU A 117 -19.43 -24.53 -16.10
N ASP A 118 -19.55 -24.00 -14.88
CA ASP A 118 -20.73 -23.26 -14.40
C ASP A 118 -20.45 -21.74 -14.25
N GLY A 119 -19.18 -21.30 -14.44
CA GLY A 119 -18.75 -19.91 -14.22
C GLY A 119 -18.62 -19.52 -12.76
N VAL A 120 -18.94 -20.43 -11.82
CA VAL A 120 -18.81 -20.23 -10.38
C VAL A 120 -18.50 -21.56 -9.72
N GLY A 121 -17.64 -21.56 -8.70
CA GLY A 121 -17.33 -22.80 -7.97
C GLY A 121 -16.26 -22.61 -6.91
N GLN A 122 -16.21 -23.59 -6.01
CA GLN A 122 -15.20 -23.66 -4.97
C GLN A 122 -13.87 -24.17 -5.52
N VAL A 123 -12.79 -23.57 -5.06
CA VAL A 123 -11.42 -23.89 -5.48
C VAL A 123 -10.47 -23.99 -4.30
N THR A 124 -9.30 -24.58 -4.54
CA THR A 124 -8.15 -24.49 -3.64
C THR A 124 -7.04 -23.66 -4.30
N LEU A 125 -6.27 -22.95 -3.48
CA LEU A 125 -5.10 -22.21 -3.96
C LEU A 125 -4.04 -23.22 -4.46
N ASN A 126 -3.52 -22.98 -5.68
CA ASN A 126 -2.35 -23.66 -6.19
C ASN A 126 -1.09 -22.82 -5.92
N TYR A 127 -1.03 -21.59 -6.45
CA TYR A 127 0.01 -20.58 -6.10
C TYR A 127 -0.44 -19.17 -6.48
N CYS A 128 0.14 -18.17 -5.81
CA CYS A 128 0.00 -16.76 -6.19
C CYS A 128 1.10 -16.37 -7.17
N VAL A 129 0.75 -15.52 -8.13
CA VAL A 129 1.72 -14.92 -9.06
C VAL A 129 2.11 -13.52 -8.57
N ASP A 130 1.12 -12.65 -8.40
CA ASP A 130 1.26 -11.27 -7.96
C ASP A 130 0.00 -10.81 -7.19
N GLY A 131 -0.22 -9.50 -7.07
CA GLY A 131 -1.34 -8.95 -6.30
C GLY A 131 -2.72 -9.10 -6.97
N ASP A 132 -2.79 -9.50 -8.24
CA ASP A 132 -4.05 -9.64 -8.98
C ASP A 132 -4.11 -10.86 -9.90
N THR A 133 -3.19 -11.77 -9.75
CA THR A 133 -3.12 -13.01 -10.53
C THR A 133 -2.73 -14.18 -9.63
N ALA A 134 -3.54 -15.24 -9.66
CA ALA A 134 -3.24 -16.48 -8.95
C ALA A 134 -3.68 -17.72 -9.75
N SER A 135 -3.14 -18.84 -9.38
CA SER A 135 -3.51 -20.16 -9.91
C SER A 135 -4.29 -20.93 -8.84
N PHE A 136 -5.38 -21.53 -9.26
CA PHE A 136 -6.27 -22.30 -8.41
C PHE A 136 -6.49 -23.70 -8.99
N ARG A 137 -7.01 -24.59 -8.17
CA ARG A 137 -7.52 -25.91 -8.59
C ARG A 137 -9.01 -25.97 -8.31
N ASP A 138 -9.80 -26.19 -9.34
CA ASP A 138 -11.23 -26.45 -9.24
C ASP A 138 -11.48 -27.73 -8.44
N ILE A 139 -12.28 -27.65 -7.40
CA ILE A 139 -12.52 -28.82 -6.52
C ILE A 139 -13.32 -29.91 -7.23
N LYS A 140 -14.31 -29.52 -8.05
CA LYS A 140 -15.21 -30.46 -8.73
C LYS A 140 -14.49 -31.19 -9.86
N THR A 141 -13.73 -30.49 -10.70
CA THR A 141 -13.11 -31.05 -11.91
C THR A 141 -11.63 -31.40 -11.73
N GLY A 142 -10.96 -30.89 -10.70
CA GLY A 142 -9.52 -31.02 -10.50
C GLY A 142 -8.66 -30.20 -11.46
N GLN A 143 -9.25 -29.45 -12.39
CA GLN A 143 -8.53 -28.69 -13.40
C GLN A 143 -7.86 -27.46 -12.78
N ILE A 144 -6.75 -27.04 -13.40
CA ILE A 144 -6.02 -25.83 -12.99
C ILE A 144 -6.58 -24.60 -13.70
N ILE A 145 -6.87 -23.59 -12.92
CA ILE A 145 -7.37 -22.27 -13.35
C ILE A 145 -6.25 -21.26 -13.15
N LYS A 146 -5.79 -20.60 -14.19
CA LYS A 146 -4.98 -19.37 -14.08
C LYS A 146 -5.93 -18.19 -14.19
N LEU A 147 -6.11 -17.47 -13.08
CA LEU A 147 -7.09 -16.39 -12.95
C LEU A 147 -6.38 -15.04 -12.85
N ARG A 148 -6.83 -14.08 -13.66
CA ARG A 148 -6.60 -12.66 -13.49
C ARG A 148 -7.81 -12.06 -12.78
N PHE A 149 -7.58 -11.40 -11.65
CA PHE A 149 -8.66 -10.86 -10.82
C PHE A 149 -9.37 -9.73 -11.56
N LEU A 150 -10.66 -9.88 -11.74
CA LEU A 150 -11.49 -8.94 -12.48
C LEU A 150 -11.62 -7.61 -11.73
N GLY A 151 -11.56 -6.52 -12.48
CA GLY A 151 -11.84 -5.19 -11.96
C GLY A 151 -10.74 -4.52 -11.17
N ILE A 152 -9.56 -5.11 -11.05
CA ILE A 152 -8.41 -4.53 -10.38
C ILE A 152 -7.14 -4.61 -11.21
N ASN A 153 -6.17 -3.75 -10.88
CA ASN A 153 -4.82 -3.76 -11.44
C ASN A 153 -3.84 -3.29 -10.38
N THR A 154 -3.20 -4.23 -9.70
CA THR A 154 -2.16 -3.93 -8.72
C THR A 154 -0.87 -3.52 -9.41
N ARG A 155 0.07 -2.96 -8.65
CA ARG A 155 1.43 -2.73 -9.11
C ARG A 155 2.14 -4.07 -9.33
N GLU A 156 3.03 -4.11 -10.32
CA GLU A 156 3.80 -5.30 -10.67
C GLU A 156 4.84 -5.66 -9.59
N SER A 157 5.01 -6.95 -9.36
CA SER A 157 5.98 -7.47 -8.38
C SER A 157 6.92 -8.54 -8.92
N THR A 158 6.82 -8.89 -10.21
CA THR A 158 7.51 -10.06 -10.78
C THR A 158 8.47 -9.71 -11.92
N ILE A 159 8.03 -9.04 -12.97
CA ILE A 159 8.86 -8.78 -14.18
C ILE A 159 9.47 -7.38 -14.08
N GLU A 160 8.64 -6.39 -13.83
CA GLU A 160 9.06 -5.02 -13.56
C GLU A 160 8.59 -4.69 -12.14
N GLU A 161 9.53 -4.61 -11.20
CA GLU A 161 9.19 -4.30 -9.83
C GLU A 161 8.69 -2.86 -9.73
N GLU A 162 7.47 -2.66 -9.23
CA GLU A 162 6.88 -1.36 -9.00
C GLU A 162 6.65 -1.12 -7.50
N PRO A 163 6.73 0.16 -7.03
CA PRO A 163 6.42 0.48 -5.65
C PRO A 163 5.06 -0.09 -5.23
N TRP A 164 5.00 -0.70 -4.03
CA TRP A 164 3.82 -1.37 -3.47
C TRP A 164 3.41 -2.69 -4.16
N GLY A 165 4.06 -3.11 -5.24
CA GLY A 165 3.74 -4.36 -5.92
C GLY A 165 3.99 -5.58 -5.03
N LYS A 166 5.16 -5.62 -4.36
CA LYS A 166 5.48 -6.70 -3.41
C LYS A 166 4.50 -6.74 -2.24
N ALA A 167 4.17 -5.60 -1.65
CA ALA A 167 3.22 -5.53 -0.54
C ALA A 167 1.82 -5.99 -0.94
N ALA A 168 1.34 -5.62 -2.15
CA ALA A 168 0.07 -6.12 -2.70
C ALA A 168 0.09 -7.65 -2.89
N SER A 169 1.18 -8.18 -3.46
CA SER A 169 1.36 -9.61 -3.65
C SER A 169 1.39 -10.38 -2.33
N ASP A 170 2.15 -9.90 -1.34
CA ASP A 170 2.26 -10.52 -0.01
C ASP A 170 0.90 -10.49 0.72
N TYR A 171 0.15 -9.39 0.60
CA TYR A 171 -1.20 -9.27 1.16
C TYR A 171 -2.15 -10.33 0.57
N VAL A 172 -2.24 -10.41 -0.76
CA VAL A 172 -3.11 -11.38 -1.45
C VAL A 172 -2.71 -12.81 -1.13
N LYS A 173 -1.40 -13.09 -1.12
CA LYS A 173 -0.87 -14.40 -0.75
C LYS A 173 -1.24 -14.80 0.67
N ALA A 174 -1.17 -13.89 1.63
CA ALA A 174 -1.56 -14.15 3.01
C ALA A 174 -3.07 -14.43 3.12
N ARG A 175 -3.91 -13.64 2.44
CA ARG A 175 -5.36 -13.84 2.41
C ARG A 175 -5.74 -15.22 1.84
N LEU A 176 -5.18 -15.57 0.69
CA LEU A 176 -5.48 -16.85 0.01
C LEU A 176 -4.93 -18.07 0.74
N LYS A 177 -3.73 -17.97 1.35
CA LYS A 177 -3.14 -19.09 2.11
C LYS A 177 -3.88 -19.41 3.40
N ASN A 178 -4.45 -18.39 4.05
CA ASN A 178 -5.17 -18.54 5.32
C ASN A 178 -6.67 -18.77 5.13
N ALA A 179 -7.16 -18.81 3.89
CA ALA A 179 -8.56 -19.01 3.56
C ALA A 179 -9.05 -20.40 3.96
N LYS A 180 -10.22 -20.47 4.57
CA LYS A 180 -10.97 -21.72 4.79
C LYS A 180 -11.77 -22.07 3.53
N THR A 181 -12.30 -21.08 2.85
CA THR A 181 -13.12 -21.25 1.64
C THR A 181 -12.71 -20.20 0.61
N ILE A 182 -12.45 -20.66 -0.61
CA ILE A 182 -12.23 -19.78 -1.77
C ILE A 182 -13.25 -20.14 -2.83
N ILE A 183 -14.01 -19.12 -3.30
CA ILE A 183 -14.99 -19.28 -4.37
C ILE A 183 -14.60 -18.35 -5.49
N LEU A 184 -14.61 -18.83 -6.72
CA LEU A 184 -14.43 -18.02 -7.92
C LEU A 184 -15.79 -17.75 -8.57
N ASP A 185 -15.96 -16.54 -9.08
CA ASP A 185 -17.14 -16.10 -9.82
C ASP A 185 -16.69 -15.35 -11.08
N ALA A 186 -17.01 -15.88 -12.24
CA ALA A 186 -16.68 -15.27 -13.52
C ALA A 186 -17.44 -13.96 -13.76
N ASN A 187 -18.58 -13.75 -13.09
CA ASN A 187 -19.43 -12.55 -13.26
C ASN A 187 -19.69 -12.21 -14.73
N GLY A 188 -19.91 -13.24 -15.56
CA GLY A 188 -20.11 -13.10 -17.01
C GLY A 188 -18.85 -12.86 -17.85
N ALA A 189 -17.69 -12.71 -17.21
CA ALA A 189 -16.43 -12.55 -17.90
C ALA A 189 -15.92 -13.89 -18.47
N THR A 190 -15.06 -13.81 -19.48
CA THR A 190 -14.47 -14.97 -20.14
C THR A 190 -12.96 -15.08 -19.84
N LYS A 191 -12.15 -15.05 -20.89
CA LYS A 191 -10.70 -15.06 -20.80
C LYS A 191 -10.13 -13.76 -21.36
N ASP A 192 -8.98 -13.38 -20.85
CA ASP A 192 -8.21 -12.29 -21.45
C ASP A 192 -7.46 -12.76 -22.71
N MET A 193 -6.78 -11.81 -23.35
CA MET A 193 -6.00 -12.08 -24.57
C MET A 193 -4.82 -13.05 -24.36
N TYR A 194 -4.41 -13.30 -23.12
CA TYR A 194 -3.35 -14.25 -22.74
C TYR A 194 -3.93 -15.62 -22.35
N GLY A 195 -5.23 -15.82 -22.49
CA GLY A 195 -5.91 -17.07 -22.17
C GLY A 195 -6.14 -17.32 -20.67
N ARG A 196 -5.88 -16.30 -19.80
CA ARG A 196 -6.22 -16.38 -18.38
C ARG A 196 -7.72 -16.19 -18.21
N TYR A 197 -8.32 -16.94 -17.29
CA TYR A 197 -9.69 -16.68 -16.88
C TYR A 197 -9.76 -15.32 -16.16
N LEU A 198 -10.86 -14.62 -16.34
CA LEU A 198 -11.20 -13.41 -15.58
C LEU A 198 -12.24 -13.77 -14.52
N GLY A 199 -12.11 -13.25 -13.31
CA GLY A 199 -13.08 -13.53 -12.26
C GLY A 199 -12.88 -12.79 -10.97
N LEU A 200 -13.93 -12.83 -10.17
CA LEU A 200 -13.98 -12.36 -8.80
C LEU A 200 -13.58 -13.49 -7.86
N VAL A 201 -12.90 -13.15 -6.78
CA VAL A 201 -12.39 -14.09 -5.79
C VAL A 201 -13.02 -13.78 -4.43
N TRP A 202 -13.79 -14.73 -3.93
CA TRP A 202 -14.40 -14.65 -2.60
C TRP A 202 -13.59 -15.50 -1.63
N VAL A 203 -13.15 -14.89 -0.53
CA VAL A 203 -12.36 -15.52 0.51
C VAL A 203 -13.13 -15.44 1.82
N ASP A 204 -13.57 -16.57 2.35
CA ASP A 204 -14.36 -16.65 3.58
C ASP A 204 -15.59 -15.73 3.58
N GLY A 205 -16.24 -15.60 2.43
CA GLY A 205 -17.41 -14.74 2.22
C GLY A 205 -17.12 -13.28 1.92
N ILE A 206 -15.85 -12.87 1.88
CA ILE A 206 -15.42 -11.51 1.57
C ILE A 206 -14.92 -11.44 0.12
N LEU A 207 -15.34 -10.43 -0.64
CA LEU A 207 -14.89 -10.19 -2.01
C LEU A 207 -13.48 -9.59 -1.98
N LEU A 208 -12.46 -10.45 -2.21
CA LEU A 208 -11.04 -10.08 -2.15
C LEU A 208 -10.67 -8.98 -3.13
N ASN A 209 -11.23 -8.97 -4.34
CA ASN A 209 -10.99 -7.91 -5.32
C ASN A 209 -11.34 -6.53 -4.76
N LEU A 210 -12.48 -6.41 -4.08
CA LEU A 210 -12.92 -5.17 -3.44
C LEU A 210 -12.07 -4.83 -2.22
N GLU A 211 -11.71 -5.84 -1.42
CA GLU A 211 -10.81 -5.67 -0.27
C GLU A 211 -9.44 -5.11 -0.69
N ILE A 212 -8.90 -5.54 -1.83
CA ILE A 212 -7.64 -5.02 -2.39
C ILE A 212 -7.75 -3.52 -2.73
N ILE A 213 -8.89 -3.07 -3.23
CA ILE A 213 -9.15 -1.64 -3.49
C ILE A 213 -9.26 -0.87 -2.18
N ASP A 214 -10.05 -1.39 -1.22
CA ASP A 214 -10.22 -0.78 0.12
C ASP A 214 -8.86 -0.64 0.84
N GLN A 215 -7.96 -1.60 0.63
CA GLN A 215 -6.59 -1.52 1.13
C GLN A 215 -5.68 -0.58 0.31
N ALA A 216 -6.20 0.09 -0.69
CA ALA A 216 -5.45 1.00 -1.56
C ALA A 216 -4.28 0.34 -2.33
N TYR A 217 -4.33 -0.98 -2.58
CA TYR A 217 -3.34 -1.67 -3.42
C TYR A 217 -3.67 -1.59 -4.91
N SER A 218 -4.89 -1.21 -5.26
CA SER A 218 -5.36 -1.04 -6.64
C SER A 218 -6.41 0.05 -6.75
N ASN A 219 -6.57 0.61 -7.94
CA ASN A 219 -7.80 1.30 -8.33
C ASN A 219 -8.80 0.29 -8.91
N SER A 220 -10.07 0.72 -9.07
CA SER A 220 -11.04 -0.03 -9.88
C SER A 220 -10.76 0.16 -11.37
N THR A 221 -10.84 -0.94 -12.12
CA THR A 221 -10.88 -0.93 -13.59
C THR A 221 -12.25 -1.30 -14.13
N LEU A 222 -13.25 -1.57 -13.26
CA LEU A 222 -14.64 -1.75 -13.67
C LEU A 222 -15.33 -0.40 -13.85
N SER A 223 -16.14 -0.28 -14.92
CA SER A 223 -17.10 0.81 -15.03
C SER A 223 -18.40 0.44 -14.30
N ILE A 224 -19.22 1.45 -13.98
CA ILE A 224 -20.51 1.25 -13.29
C ILE A 224 -21.42 0.31 -14.07
N SER A 225 -21.34 0.33 -15.40
CA SER A 225 -22.19 -0.47 -16.30
C SER A 225 -21.68 -1.91 -16.54
N ASP A 226 -20.43 -2.20 -16.19
CA ASP A 226 -19.78 -3.46 -16.67
C ASP A 226 -20.05 -4.66 -15.77
N SER A 227 -20.55 -4.44 -14.56
CA SER A 227 -20.77 -5.54 -13.63
C SER A 227 -21.75 -5.13 -12.53
N ARG A 228 -22.39 -6.13 -11.90
CA ARG A 228 -23.23 -5.91 -10.71
C ARG A 228 -22.50 -5.26 -9.54
N TYR A 229 -21.17 -5.24 -9.54
CA TYR A 229 -20.33 -4.65 -8.49
C TYR A 229 -19.66 -3.34 -8.93
N GLY A 230 -19.88 -2.86 -10.16
CA GLY A 230 -19.21 -1.69 -10.70
C GLY A 230 -19.37 -0.43 -9.84
N GLU A 231 -20.56 -0.22 -9.27
CA GLU A 231 -20.83 0.94 -8.40
C GLU A 231 -20.02 0.89 -7.10
N VAL A 232 -20.01 -0.25 -6.40
CA VAL A 232 -19.27 -0.39 -5.13
C VAL A 232 -17.77 -0.34 -5.36
N PHE A 233 -17.26 -0.92 -6.45
CA PHE A 233 -15.84 -0.81 -6.84
C PHE A 233 -15.44 0.64 -7.09
N MET A 234 -16.30 1.42 -7.76
CA MET A 234 -16.06 2.84 -8.00
C MET A 234 -16.03 3.64 -6.68
N LYS A 235 -16.99 3.40 -5.78
CA LYS A 235 -17.03 4.03 -4.45
C LYS A 235 -15.74 3.73 -3.68
N ALA A 236 -15.35 2.46 -3.59
CA ALA A 236 -14.14 2.01 -2.93
C ALA A 236 -12.88 2.69 -3.52
N SER A 237 -12.79 2.75 -4.85
CA SER A 237 -11.67 3.39 -5.54
C SER A 237 -11.58 4.89 -5.25
N ILE A 238 -12.72 5.60 -5.21
CA ILE A 238 -12.76 7.02 -4.85
C ILE A 238 -12.32 7.23 -3.39
N ALA A 239 -12.82 6.39 -2.47
CA ALA A 239 -12.46 6.44 -1.07
C ALA A 239 -10.95 6.16 -0.87
N ALA A 240 -10.44 5.08 -1.47
CA ALA A 240 -9.02 4.73 -1.42
C ALA A 240 -8.12 5.85 -1.97
N LYS A 241 -8.51 6.46 -3.09
CA LYS A 241 -7.76 7.59 -3.69
C LYS A 241 -7.67 8.79 -2.75
N LYS A 242 -8.73 9.11 -2.00
CA LYS A 242 -8.72 10.22 -1.04
C LYS A 242 -7.70 10.02 0.08
N THR A 243 -7.35 8.78 0.41
CA THR A 243 -6.36 8.47 1.45
C THR A 243 -4.93 8.81 1.02
N GLY A 244 -4.65 8.88 -0.27
CA GLY A 244 -3.30 9.06 -0.82
C GLY A 244 -2.34 7.89 -0.55
N ARG A 245 -2.84 6.76 -0.03
CA ARG A 245 -2.02 5.62 0.38
C ARG A 245 -1.57 4.77 -0.80
N ARG A 246 -0.49 4.05 -0.61
CA ARG A 246 0.05 2.98 -1.46
C ARG A 246 -0.03 3.30 -2.96
N PHE A 247 -0.92 2.65 -3.68
CA PHE A 247 -1.13 2.85 -5.12
C PHE A 247 -1.38 4.33 -5.49
N PHE A 248 -1.94 5.10 -4.58
CA PHE A 248 -2.38 6.48 -4.82
C PHE A 248 -1.35 7.55 -4.42
N GLY A 249 -0.08 7.23 -4.38
CA GLY A 249 1.01 8.20 -4.31
C GLY A 249 1.87 8.15 -3.04
N GLU A 250 1.57 7.24 -2.12
CA GLU A 250 2.45 7.01 -0.97
C GLU A 250 3.80 6.44 -1.43
N ILE A 251 4.88 6.90 -0.83
CA ILE A 251 6.22 6.38 -1.12
C ILE A 251 6.39 5.03 -0.42
N ASP A 252 6.69 4.00 -1.20
CA ASP A 252 6.98 2.66 -0.67
C ASP A 252 8.34 2.66 0.05
N PRO A 253 8.38 2.37 1.37
CA PRO A 253 9.63 2.35 2.12
C PRO A 253 10.55 1.18 1.74
N ASP A 254 9.99 0.11 1.18
CA ASP A 254 10.71 -1.11 0.80
C ASP A 254 11.15 -1.11 -0.68
N TYR A 255 10.95 0.01 -1.38
CA TYR A 255 11.35 0.17 -2.77
C TYR A 255 12.52 1.13 -2.94
N ASP A 256 13.52 0.70 -3.72
CA ASP A 256 14.65 1.53 -4.13
C ASP A 256 14.30 2.24 -5.45
N TYR A 257 13.94 3.51 -5.36
CA TYR A 257 13.51 4.33 -6.50
C TYR A 257 14.64 4.66 -7.47
N GLU A 258 15.89 4.60 -7.02
CA GLU A 258 17.06 4.83 -7.87
C GLU A 258 17.33 3.62 -8.78
N ASN A 259 17.33 2.43 -8.18
CA ASN A 259 17.61 1.17 -8.89
C ASN A 259 16.34 0.47 -9.39
N LYS A 260 15.14 1.03 -9.12
CA LYS A 260 13.83 0.51 -9.53
C LYS A 260 13.60 -0.95 -9.16
N ARG A 261 13.84 -1.29 -7.90
CA ARG A 261 13.68 -2.66 -7.37
C ARG A 261 13.32 -2.65 -5.89
N PHE A 262 12.83 -3.75 -5.39
CA PHE A 262 12.67 -3.94 -3.96
C PHE A 262 14.03 -4.05 -3.25
N LYS A 263 14.08 -3.58 -1.98
CA LYS A 263 15.28 -3.61 -1.13
C LYS A 263 15.54 -4.99 -0.56
#